data_6627c901c02ae8a4e9b7a917f6c5a329
#
_entry.id   6627c901c02ae8a4e9b7a917f6c5a329
#
_cell.length_a   1.000
_cell.length_b   1.000
_cell.length_c   1.000
_cell.angle_alpha   90.00
_cell.angle_beta   90.00
_cell.angle_gamma   90.00
#
_symmetry.space_group_name_H-M   'P 1'
#
loop_
_entity.id
_entity.type
_entity.pdbx_description
1 polymer ?
#
loop_
_entity_poly.entity_id
_entity_poly.type
_entity_poly.pdbx_seq_one_letter_code
_entity_poly.pdbx_strand_id
1 'polypeptide(L)'
;MTDDIALTEMPGHLIRRLNQQSTSVFQDRIKQAGHEVTSVQFAAMDTLKNFPGLDQASLAKRIKYDRATIGGVVKRLEQKNLIRRVPDETDRRAFRLWLSSDGAALLAMLRPIVGALQADILQGLTEEEKAIFLNLMTRTLRDQH
;
A
#
# COMPACT_ATOMS: atom_id res chain seq x y z
N MET A 1 16.03 -26.45 -22.85
CA MET A 1 16.40 -25.10 -23.16
C MET A 1 15.30 -24.15 -22.73
N THR A 2 15.68 -22.98 -22.22
CA THR A 2 14.76 -22.05 -21.60
C THR A 2 14.16 -21.04 -22.56
N ASP A 3 14.48 -21.16 -23.85
CA ASP A 3 14.13 -20.15 -24.84
C ASP A 3 12.64 -20.15 -25.24
N ASP A 4 11.92 -21.21 -24.89
CA ASP A 4 10.51 -21.38 -25.27
C ASP A 4 9.56 -21.48 -24.08
N ILE A 5 9.81 -20.69 -23.03
CA ILE A 5 8.90 -20.67 -21.89
C ILE A 5 7.63 -19.91 -22.29
N ALA A 6 6.48 -20.55 -22.15
CA ALA A 6 5.20 -19.90 -22.41
C ALA A 6 5.01 -18.72 -21.46
N LEU A 7 4.41 -17.65 -21.99
CA LEU A 7 4.18 -16.42 -21.21
C LEU A 7 3.42 -16.74 -19.90
N THR A 8 2.47 -17.67 -19.96
CA THR A 8 1.69 -18.08 -18.80
C THR A 8 2.49 -18.82 -17.73
N GLU A 9 3.72 -19.20 -18.05
CA GLU A 9 4.64 -19.86 -17.11
C GLU A 9 5.72 -18.94 -16.59
N MET A 10 5.70 -17.67 -17.00
CA MET A 10 6.69 -16.68 -16.57
C MET A 10 6.25 -16.00 -15.28
N PRO A 11 7.03 -16.11 -14.20
CA PRO A 11 6.67 -15.46 -12.93
C PRO A 11 6.42 -13.96 -13.08
N GLY A 12 7.25 -13.25 -13.83
CA GLY A 12 7.10 -11.81 -14.02
C GLY A 12 5.76 -11.44 -14.63
N HIS A 13 5.31 -12.22 -15.60
CA HIS A 13 4.01 -11.99 -16.24
C HIS A 13 2.85 -12.25 -15.26
N LEU A 14 2.94 -13.35 -14.51
CA LEU A 14 1.91 -13.69 -13.51
C LEU A 14 1.86 -12.68 -12.37
N ILE A 15 3.02 -12.21 -11.93
CA ILE A 15 3.09 -11.17 -10.90
C ILE A 15 2.39 -9.89 -11.37
N ARG A 16 2.64 -9.47 -12.61
CA ARG A 16 2.00 -8.29 -13.18
C ARG A 16 0.48 -8.46 -13.24
N ARG A 17 0.02 -9.63 -13.70
CA ARG A 17 -1.42 -9.93 -13.76
C ARG A 17 -2.04 -9.97 -12.37
N LEU A 18 -1.33 -10.56 -11.41
CA LEU A 18 -1.81 -10.63 -10.04
C LEU A 18 -1.87 -9.24 -9.41
N ASN A 19 -0.91 -8.38 -9.73
CA ASN A 19 -0.94 -6.99 -9.28
C ASN A 19 -2.16 -6.24 -9.87
N GLN A 20 -2.48 -6.46 -11.14
CA GLN A 20 -3.68 -5.88 -11.76
C GLN A 20 -4.95 -6.35 -11.05
N GLN A 21 -5.03 -7.64 -10.74
CA GLN A 21 -6.17 -8.22 -10.04
C GLN A 21 -6.30 -7.62 -8.63
N SER A 22 -5.19 -7.52 -7.92
CA SER A 22 -5.14 -6.93 -6.58
C SER A 22 -5.63 -5.48 -6.61
N THR A 23 -5.13 -4.68 -7.55
CA THR A 23 -5.53 -3.28 -7.70
C THR A 23 -7.02 -3.16 -8.03
N SER A 24 -7.51 -3.99 -8.93
CA SER A 24 -8.91 -3.97 -9.34
C SER A 24 -9.85 -4.31 -8.18
N VAL A 25 -9.53 -5.35 -7.42
CA VAL A 25 -10.33 -5.75 -6.25
C VAL A 25 -10.32 -4.64 -5.20
N PHE A 26 -9.16 -4.07 -4.93
CA PHE A 26 -9.04 -2.97 -3.97
C PHE A 26 -9.92 -1.79 -4.36
N GLN A 27 -9.78 -1.33 -5.60
CA GLN A 27 -10.54 -0.18 -6.10
C GLN A 27 -12.04 -0.43 -6.05
N ASP A 28 -12.47 -1.61 -6.48
CA ASP A 28 -13.90 -1.97 -6.50
C ASP A 28 -14.51 -1.97 -5.10
N ARG A 29 -13.84 -2.58 -4.14
CA ARG A 29 -14.37 -2.67 -2.77
C ARG A 29 -14.38 -1.32 -2.08
N ILE A 30 -13.34 -0.51 -2.27
CA ILE A 30 -13.27 0.83 -1.70
C ILE A 30 -14.35 1.73 -2.31
N LYS A 31 -14.54 1.65 -3.62
CA LYS A 31 -15.57 2.42 -4.31
C LYS A 31 -16.99 2.02 -3.88
N GLN A 32 -17.24 0.71 -3.74
CA GLN A 32 -18.52 0.20 -3.25
C GLN A 32 -18.85 0.72 -1.85
N ALA A 33 -17.83 0.94 -1.04
CA ALA A 33 -18.00 1.49 0.30
C ALA A 33 -18.13 3.02 0.31
N GLY A 34 -18.10 3.67 -0.86
CA GLY A 34 -18.27 5.11 -0.98
C GLY A 34 -17.01 5.93 -0.80
N HIS A 35 -15.84 5.32 -0.97
CA HIS A 35 -14.56 6.01 -0.79
C HIS A 35 -13.72 6.00 -2.06
N GLU A 36 -12.83 6.98 -2.15
CA GLU A 36 -11.84 7.09 -3.23
C GLU A 36 -10.43 7.15 -2.61
N VAL A 37 -9.89 5.99 -2.30
CA VAL A 37 -8.56 5.86 -1.71
C VAL A 37 -7.81 4.77 -2.47
N THR A 38 -6.58 5.07 -2.86
CA THR A 38 -5.72 4.09 -3.51
C THR A 38 -5.02 3.21 -2.46
N SER A 39 -4.50 2.06 -2.89
CA SER A 39 -3.78 1.17 -1.99
C SER A 39 -2.54 1.83 -1.39
N VAL A 40 -1.83 2.66 -2.17
CA VAL A 40 -0.65 3.36 -1.66
C VAL A 40 -1.04 4.48 -0.69
N GLN A 41 -2.17 5.15 -0.92
CA GLN A 41 -2.68 6.13 0.03
C GLN A 41 -3.06 5.48 1.36
N PHE A 42 -3.72 4.32 1.29
CA PHE A 42 -4.03 3.54 2.48
C PHE A 42 -2.75 3.13 3.22
N ALA A 43 -1.76 2.60 2.50
CA ALA A 43 -0.49 2.19 3.09
C ALA A 43 0.22 3.37 3.78
N ALA A 44 0.19 4.55 3.16
CA ALA A 44 0.79 5.74 3.75
C ALA A 44 0.07 6.15 5.04
N MET A 45 -1.24 6.18 5.04
CA MET A 45 -2.02 6.52 6.25
C MET A 45 -1.81 5.50 7.36
N ASP A 46 -1.83 4.23 7.02
CA ASP A 46 -1.62 3.15 8.00
C ASP A 46 -0.23 3.24 8.63
N THR A 47 0.78 3.51 7.82
CA THR A 47 2.15 3.67 8.30
C THR A 47 2.27 4.87 9.23
N LEU A 48 1.64 5.99 8.89
CA LEU A 48 1.69 7.19 9.73
C LEU A 48 0.91 7.03 11.04
N LYS A 49 -0.09 6.18 11.06
CA LYS A 49 -0.76 5.84 12.32
C LYS A 49 0.19 5.11 13.25
N ASN A 50 0.93 4.15 12.73
CA ASN A 50 1.82 3.32 13.53
C ASN A 50 3.17 4.00 13.82
N PHE A 51 3.59 4.92 12.96
CA PHE A 51 4.86 5.64 13.07
C PHE A 51 4.62 7.13 12.81
N PRO A 52 3.96 7.82 13.76
CA PRO A 52 3.67 9.24 13.57
C PRO A 52 4.94 10.08 13.56
N GLY A 53 4.94 11.13 12.77
CA GLY A 53 6.06 12.04 12.69
C GLY A 53 7.19 11.62 11.77
N LEU A 54 6.96 10.63 10.90
CA LEU A 54 7.95 10.24 9.89
C LEU A 54 8.15 11.39 8.89
N ASP A 55 9.37 11.53 8.40
CA ASP A 55 9.61 12.35 7.23
C ASP A 55 9.21 11.59 5.96
N GLN A 56 9.15 12.30 4.85
CA GLN A 56 8.66 11.73 3.59
C GLN A 56 9.58 10.62 3.06
N ALA A 57 10.89 10.80 3.19
CA ALA A 57 11.85 9.79 2.73
C ALA A 57 11.72 8.50 3.54
N SER A 58 11.55 8.61 4.85
CA SER A 58 11.35 7.44 5.72
C SER A 58 10.03 6.73 5.43
N LEU A 59 8.98 7.50 5.13
CA LEU A 59 7.70 6.92 4.73
C LEU A 59 7.85 6.11 3.44
N ALA A 60 8.50 6.69 2.42
CA ALA A 60 8.73 6.01 1.14
C ALA A 60 9.50 4.70 1.35
N LYS A 61 10.53 4.73 2.18
CA LYS A 61 11.36 3.57 2.48
C LYS A 61 10.56 2.46 3.18
N ARG A 62 9.71 2.83 4.14
CA ARG A 62 8.92 1.85 4.88
C ARG A 62 7.92 1.12 4.01
N ILE A 63 7.25 1.82 3.11
CA ILE A 63 6.24 1.19 2.25
C ILE A 63 6.79 0.77 0.90
N LYS A 64 8.11 0.91 0.70
CA LYS A 64 8.82 0.41 -0.49
C LYS A 64 8.34 1.06 -1.79
N TYR A 65 8.13 2.36 -1.75
CA TYR A 65 7.82 3.15 -2.95
C TYR A 65 8.93 4.16 -3.20
N ASP A 66 9.08 4.60 -4.45
CA ASP A 66 10.05 5.64 -4.77
C ASP A 66 9.62 7.01 -4.22
N ARG A 67 10.58 7.90 -4.09
CA ARG A 67 10.34 9.23 -3.50
C ARG A 67 9.36 10.07 -4.32
N ALA A 68 9.42 9.98 -5.64
CA ALA A 68 8.53 10.76 -6.51
C ALA A 68 7.08 10.33 -6.33
N THR A 69 6.83 9.02 -6.30
CA THR A 69 5.49 8.47 -6.06
C THR A 69 4.96 8.92 -4.71
N ILE A 70 5.79 8.82 -3.67
CA ILE A 70 5.37 9.20 -2.32
C ILE A 70 5.14 10.71 -2.22
N GLY A 71 5.94 11.52 -2.90
CA GLY A 71 5.71 12.97 -2.95
C GLY A 71 4.31 13.30 -3.45
N GLY A 72 3.88 12.66 -4.52
CA GLY A 72 2.54 12.84 -5.06
C GLY A 72 1.44 12.34 -4.12
N VAL A 73 1.66 11.19 -3.48
CA VAL A 73 0.72 10.61 -2.51
C VAL A 73 0.54 11.55 -1.31
N VAL A 74 1.64 12.02 -0.74
CA VAL A 74 1.62 12.94 0.41
C VAL A 74 0.88 14.22 0.05
N LYS A 75 1.18 14.80 -1.11
CA LYS A 75 0.51 16.01 -1.57
C LYS A 75 -1.00 15.81 -1.70
N ARG A 76 -1.41 14.69 -2.26
CA ARG A 76 -2.82 14.37 -2.45
C ARG A 76 -3.53 14.18 -1.10
N LEU A 77 -2.91 13.48 -0.17
CA LEU A 77 -3.48 13.27 1.16
C LEU A 77 -3.57 14.58 1.94
N GLU A 78 -2.58 15.45 1.78
CA GLU A 78 -2.60 16.77 2.40
C GLU A 78 -3.74 17.62 1.82
N GLN A 79 -3.93 17.59 0.50
CA GLN A 79 -5.02 18.32 -0.15
C GLN A 79 -6.40 17.85 0.34
N LYS A 80 -6.53 16.56 0.66
CA LYS A 80 -7.76 15.99 1.20
C LYS A 80 -7.90 16.20 2.71
N ASN A 81 -6.94 16.86 3.32
CA ASN A 81 -6.92 17.15 4.76
C ASN A 81 -6.81 15.88 5.62
N LEU A 82 -6.18 14.85 5.10
CA LEU A 82 -6.03 13.57 5.79
C LEU A 82 -4.70 13.45 6.51
N ILE A 83 -3.70 14.20 6.08
CA ILE A 83 -2.40 14.30 6.76
C ILE A 83 -2.01 15.75 6.92
N ARG A 84 -1.09 16.01 7.86
CA ARG A 84 -0.50 17.32 8.09
C ARG A 84 1.00 17.25 7.93
N ARG A 85 1.57 18.24 7.30
CA ARG A 85 3.01 18.44 7.20
C ARG A 85 3.41 19.50 8.21
N VAL A 86 4.30 19.13 9.09
CA VAL A 86 4.80 20.04 10.14
C VAL A 86 6.31 20.18 9.92
N PRO A 87 6.83 21.43 9.89
CA PRO A 87 8.28 21.60 9.74
C PRO A 87 9.03 20.92 10.87
N ASP A 88 10.17 20.32 10.52
CA ASP A 88 11.05 19.73 11.54
C ASP A 88 11.66 20.84 12.39
N GLU A 89 11.73 20.62 13.68
CA GLU A 89 12.28 21.62 14.62
C GLU A 89 13.77 21.88 14.43
N THR A 90 14.50 20.88 13.91
CA THR A 90 15.94 20.96 13.75
C THR A 90 16.40 21.22 12.32
N ASP A 91 15.60 20.84 11.33
CA ASP A 91 15.92 21.02 9.92
C ASP A 91 14.74 21.66 9.19
N ARG A 92 14.86 22.95 8.87
CA ARG A 92 13.78 23.73 8.20
C ARG A 92 13.43 23.23 6.81
N ARG A 93 14.30 22.41 6.19
CA ARG A 93 14.05 21.85 4.85
C ARG A 93 13.25 20.56 4.91
N ALA A 94 13.15 19.94 6.08
CA ALA A 94 12.45 18.69 6.26
C ALA A 94 11.08 18.94 6.88
N PHE A 95 10.14 18.06 6.57
CA PHE A 95 8.81 18.07 7.14
C PHE A 95 8.53 16.73 7.77
N ARG A 96 7.81 16.76 8.89
CA ARG A 96 7.30 15.56 9.52
C ARG A 96 5.83 15.43 9.17
N LEU A 97 5.41 14.19 9.00
CA LEU A 97 4.07 13.87 8.52
C LEU A 97 3.26 13.25 9.67
N TRP A 98 2.05 13.74 9.82
CA TRP A 98 1.13 13.31 10.87
C TRP A 98 -0.23 13.03 10.26
N LEU A 99 -0.85 11.95 10.71
CA LEU A 99 -2.23 11.69 10.34
C LEU A 99 -3.12 12.72 11.03
N SER A 100 -4.03 13.36 10.28
CA SER A 100 -5.00 14.27 10.87
C SER A 100 -6.11 13.48 11.59
N SER A 101 -6.96 14.16 12.35
CA SER A 101 -8.12 13.51 12.95
C SER A 101 -9.05 12.94 11.88
N ASP A 102 -9.23 13.64 10.77
CA ASP A 102 -10.03 13.15 9.63
C ASP A 102 -9.37 11.92 9.00
N GLY A 103 -8.05 11.95 8.87
CA GLY A 103 -7.30 10.81 8.34
C GLY A 103 -7.41 9.60 9.25
N ALA A 104 -7.31 9.79 10.56
CA ALA A 104 -7.46 8.70 11.52
C ALA A 104 -8.86 8.09 11.48
N ALA A 105 -9.89 8.94 11.36
CA ALA A 105 -11.28 8.47 11.25
C ALA A 105 -11.50 7.68 9.96
N LEU A 106 -11.00 8.18 8.83
CA LEU A 106 -11.10 7.49 7.55
C LEU A 106 -10.37 6.15 7.60
N LEU A 107 -9.15 6.14 8.12
CA LEU A 107 -8.36 4.91 8.24
C LEU A 107 -9.09 3.84 9.06
N ALA A 108 -9.71 4.25 10.17
CA ALA A 108 -10.48 3.34 11.02
C ALA A 108 -11.66 2.72 10.27
N MET A 109 -12.30 3.47 9.37
CA MET A 109 -13.37 2.97 8.52
C MET A 109 -12.85 2.04 7.43
N LEU A 110 -11.69 2.33 6.86
CA LEU A 110 -11.12 1.56 5.74
C LEU A 110 -10.51 0.24 6.18
N ARG A 111 -9.93 0.15 7.36
CA ARG A 111 -9.19 -1.05 7.78
C ARG A 111 -10.02 -2.34 7.71
N PRO A 112 -11.26 -2.39 8.21
CA PRO A 112 -12.07 -3.61 8.06
C PRO A 112 -12.34 -3.96 6.60
N ILE A 113 -12.57 -2.95 5.75
CA ILE A 113 -12.84 -3.15 4.33
C ILE A 113 -11.59 -3.71 3.64
N VAL A 114 -10.45 -3.11 3.89
CA VAL A 114 -9.17 -3.55 3.32
C VAL A 114 -8.80 -4.95 3.82
N GLY A 115 -9.04 -5.22 5.09
CA GLY A 115 -8.81 -6.56 5.63
C GLY A 115 -9.66 -7.62 4.96
N ALA A 116 -10.95 -7.34 4.77
CA ALA A 116 -11.88 -8.27 4.14
C ALA A 116 -11.56 -8.52 2.66
N LEU A 117 -11.18 -7.48 1.92
CA LEU A 117 -10.90 -7.63 0.50
C LEU A 117 -9.63 -8.46 0.21
N GLN A 118 -8.75 -8.64 1.19
CA GLN A 118 -7.54 -9.45 0.98
C GLN A 118 -7.91 -10.88 0.59
N ALA A 119 -8.93 -11.45 1.17
CA ALA A 119 -9.41 -12.79 0.81
C ALA A 119 -9.92 -12.82 -0.64
N ASP A 120 -10.54 -11.76 -1.10
CA ASP A 120 -11.08 -11.67 -2.45
C ASP A 120 -9.97 -11.59 -3.51
N ILE A 121 -8.84 -11.01 -3.17
CA ILE A 121 -7.68 -10.94 -4.07
C ILE A 121 -7.22 -12.34 -4.44
N LEU A 122 -7.23 -13.27 -3.49
CA LEU A 122 -6.78 -14.66 -3.67
C LEU A 122 -7.94 -15.63 -3.73
N GLN A 123 -9.04 -15.22 -4.29
CA GLN A 123 -10.31 -15.96 -4.30
C GLN A 123 -10.20 -17.38 -4.86
N GLY A 124 -9.28 -17.64 -5.78
CA GLY A 124 -9.11 -18.94 -6.39
C GLY A 124 -8.44 -20.01 -5.50
N LEU A 125 -8.03 -19.63 -4.27
CA LEU A 125 -7.28 -20.52 -3.39
C LEU A 125 -8.09 -20.87 -2.15
N THR A 126 -7.85 -22.08 -1.60
CA THR A 126 -8.36 -22.44 -0.28
C THR A 126 -7.61 -21.66 0.81
N GLU A 127 -8.14 -21.64 2.02
CA GLU A 127 -7.48 -20.93 3.13
C GLU A 127 -6.08 -21.49 3.40
N GLU A 128 -5.90 -22.80 3.30
CA GLU A 128 -4.59 -23.43 3.45
C GLU A 128 -3.64 -22.97 2.35
N GLU A 129 -4.12 -22.96 1.11
CA GLU A 129 -3.32 -22.51 -0.03
C GLU A 129 -2.93 -21.04 0.05
N LYS A 130 -3.84 -20.20 0.56
CA LYS A 130 -3.55 -18.78 0.78
C LYS A 130 -2.38 -18.59 1.76
N ALA A 131 -2.37 -19.36 2.84
CA ALA A 131 -1.28 -19.30 3.82
C ALA A 131 0.05 -19.71 3.19
N ILE A 132 0.05 -20.76 2.39
CA ILE A 132 1.23 -21.22 1.67
C ILE A 132 1.71 -20.14 0.70
N PHE A 133 0.79 -19.57 -0.06
CA PHE A 133 1.11 -18.54 -1.05
C PHE A 133 1.72 -17.30 -0.39
N LEU A 134 1.14 -16.83 0.72
CA LEU A 134 1.70 -15.71 1.48
C LEU A 134 3.13 -16.01 1.94
N ASN A 135 3.36 -17.22 2.45
CA ASN A 135 4.69 -17.62 2.89
C ASN A 135 5.68 -17.59 1.72
N LEU A 136 5.29 -18.13 0.57
CA LEU A 136 6.15 -18.19 -0.62
C LEU A 136 6.43 -16.80 -1.18
N MET A 137 5.43 -15.92 -1.22
CA MET A 137 5.63 -14.55 -1.66
C MET A 137 6.61 -13.82 -0.73
N THR A 138 6.42 -13.95 0.58
CA THR A 138 7.29 -13.32 1.57
C THR A 138 8.73 -13.80 1.43
N ARG A 139 8.90 -15.10 1.23
CA ARG A 139 10.23 -15.69 1.02
C ARG A 139 10.90 -15.22 -0.26
N THR A 140 10.09 -14.94 -1.29
CA THR A 140 10.59 -14.48 -2.59
C THR A 140 11.06 -13.03 -2.52
N LEU A 141 10.42 -12.22 -1.69
CA LEU A 141 10.80 -10.82 -1.53
C LEU A 141 12.16 -10.72 -0.85
N ARG A 142 13.02 -9.89 -1.43
CA ARG A 142 14.37 -9.69 -0.92
C ARG A 142 14.44 -8.39 -0.12
N ASP A 143 13.81 -8.40 1.04
CA ASP A 143 13.85 -7.26 1.95
C ASP A 143 15.16 -7.27 2.71
N GLN A 144 16.18 -6.75 2.08
CA GLN A 144 17.53 -6.80 2.63
C GLN A 144 17.88 -5.61 3.54
N HIS A 145 16.93 -4.75 3.82
CA HIS A 145 17.27 -3.53 4.56
C HIS A 145 16.16 -3.12 5.49
#